data_c09636deb2d1de16d4d120d91ce5bb52
#
_entry.id   c09636deb2d1de16d4d120d91ce5bb52
#
_cell.length_a   1.000
_cell.length_b   1.000
_cell.length_c   1.000
_cell.angle_alpha   90.00
_cell.angle_beta   90.00
_cell.angle_gamma   90.00
#
_symmetry.space_group_name_H-M   'P 1'
#
loop_
_entity.id
_entity.type
_entity.pdbx_description
1 polymer ?
#
loop_
_entity_poly.entity_id
_entity_poly.type
_entity_poly.pdbx_seq_one_letter_code
_entity_poly.pdbx_strand_id
1 'polypeptide(L)'
;QPIQVAWFCLVLPALVVNYFGQGALLLRDPQAIANPFYLLAPDWLLYPMVVLSTVATVIASQAVISGAFSITQQAIQLGFTPRMEISHTSDQQMGQIYLAGINWSLLAAVIVLVLGFGSSSNLAAAYGIAVTGTMFITDLLAFVVARYVWGWPVWRAFLGALPFAI
;
A
#
# COMPACT_ATOMS: atom_id res chain seq x y z
N GLN A 1 -2.30 10.27 -18.14
CA GLN A 1 -3.75 10.33 -18.45
C GLN A 1 -4.43 8.94 -18.52
N PRO A 2 -3.92 7.89 -19.22
CA PRO A 2 -4.62 6.60 -19.27
C PRO A 2 -4.76 5.93 -17.90
N ILE A 3 -3.76 6.06 -17.03
CA ILE A 3 -3.78 5.49 -15.66
C ILE A 3 -4.85 6.17 -14.81
N GLN A 4 -5.00 7.50 -14.91
CA GLN A 4 -6.03 8.24 -14.18
C GLN A 4 -7.43 7.82 -14.61
N VAL A 5 -7.65 7.65 -15.92
CA VAL A 5 -8.94 7.18 -16.44
C VAL A 5 -9.26 5.77 -15.93
N ALA A 6 -8.30 4.85 -15.98
CA ALA A 6 -8.47 3.51 -15.44
C ALA A 6 -8.79 3.52 -13.93
N TRP A 7 -8.13 4.38 -13.16
CA TRP A 7 -8.40 4.53 -11.73
C TRP A 7 -9.81 5.03 -11.44
N PHE A 8 -10.23 6.13 -12.07
CA PHE A 8 -11.53 6.75 -11.77
C PHE A 8 -12.71 6.01 -12.39
N CYS A 9 -12.53 5.40 -13.57
CA CYS A 9 -13.64 4.74 -14.28
C CYS A 9 -13.78 3.25 -13.95
N LEU A 10 -12.72 2.58 -13.53
CA LEU A 10 -12.74 1.13 -13.26
C LEU A 10 -12.41 0.81 -11.81
N VAL A 11 -11.24 1.23 -11.32
CA VAL A 11 -10.74 0.78 -10.01
C VAL A 11 -11.56 1.37 -8.86
N LEU A 12 -11.80 2.68 -8.87
CA LEU A 12 -12.57 3.34 -7.81
C LEU A 12 -14.01 2.81 -7.71
N PRO A 13 -14.81 2.72 -8.79
CA PRO A 13 -16.14 2.14 -8.73
C PRO A 13 -16.13 0.68 -8.27
N ALA A 14 -15.18 -0.13 -8.75
CA ALA A 14 -15.06 -1.53 -8.34
C ALA A 14 -14.76 -1.66 -6.85
N LEU A 15 -13.87 -0.84 -6.30
CA LEU A 15 -13.57 -0.81 -4.86
C LEU A 15 -14.78 -0.39 -4.03
N VAL A 16 -15.48 0.67 -4.44
CA VAL A 16 -16.69 1.16 -3.76
C VAL A 16 -17.76 0.08 -3.72
N VAL A 17 -18.05 -0.57 -4.85
CA VAL A 17 -19.03 -1.66 -4.92
C VAL A 17 -18.61 -2.84 -4.07
N ASN A 18 -17.33 -3.19 -4.05
CA ASN A 18 -16.79 -4.27 -3.21
C ASN A 18 -16.98 -3.96 -1.72
N TYR A 19 -16.62 -2.77 -1.26
CA TYR A 19 -16.77 -2.38 0.15
C TYR A 19 -18.24 -2.34 0.58
N PHE A 20 -19.13 -1.79 -0.25
CA PHE A 20 -20.56 -1.83 0.03
C PHE A 20 -21.11 -3.25 0.04
N GLY A 21 -20.65 -4.11 -0.86
CA GLY A 21 -21.00 -5.53 -0.90
C GLY A 21 -20.59 -6.27 0.37
N GLN A 22 -19.35 -6.08 0.83
CA GLN A 22 -18.87 -6.66 2.08
C GLN A 22 -19.64 -6.12 3.29
N GLY A 23 -19.92 -4.82 3.34
CA GLY A 23 -20.74 -4.20 4.38
C GLY A 23 -22.15 -4.78 4.43
N ALA A 24 -22.81 -4.93 3.29
CA ALA A 24 -24.13 -5.53 3.19
C ALA A 24 -24.14 -7.01 3.63
N LEU A 25 -23.08 -7.76 3.29
CA LEU A 25 -22.92 -9.15 3.74
C LEU A 25 -22.83 -9.22 5.26
N LEU A 26 -22.00 -8.38 5.89
CA LEU A 26 -21.83 -8.35 7.34
C LEU A 26 -23.09 -7.93 8.08
N LEU A 27 -23.91 -7.06 7.51
CA LEU A 27 -25.21 -6.69 8.07
C LEU A 27 -26.21 -7.84 8.02
N ARG A 28 -26.10 -8.71 7.01
CA ARG A 28 -26.96 -9.88 6.83
C ARG A 28 -26.50 -11.08 7.65
N ASP A 29 -25.19 -11.32 7.67
CA ASP A 29 -24.55 -12.43 8.38
C ASP A 29 -23.31 -11.95 9.13
N PRO A 30 -23.41 -11.67 10.43
CA PRO A 30 -22.28 -11.24 11.26
C PRO A 30 -21.16 -12.28 11.35
N GLN A 31 -21.40 -13.56 11.08
CA GLN A 31 -20.36 -14.60 11.11
C GLN A 31 -19.41 -14.49 9.91
N ALA A 32 -19.83 -13.80 8.84
CA ALA A 32 -19.00 -13.55 7.67
C ALA A 32 -17.78 -12.64 7.95
N ILE A 33 -17.66 -12.07 9.15
CA ILE A 33 -16.52 -11.21 9.56
C ILE A 33 -15.15 -11.93 9.44
N ALA A 34 -15.13 -13.24 9.51
CA ALA A 34 -13.90 -14.01 9.41
C ALA A 34 -13.23 -13.88 8.03
N ASN A 35 -14.03 -13.89 6.95
CA ASN A 35 -13.54 -13.81 5.57
C ASN A 35 -14.59 -13.16 4.64
N PRO A 36 -14.95 -11.89 4.81
CA PRO A 36 -16.07 -11.27 4.11
C PRO A 36 -15.83 -11.20 2.59
N PHE A 37 -14.59 -11.07 2.15
CA PHE A 37 -14.24 -10.99 0.74
C PHE A 37 -14.55 -12.29 -0.03
N TYR A 38 -14.18 -13.44 0.53
CA TYR A 38 -14.41 -14.72 -0.11
C TYR A 38 -15.86 -15.19 0.03
N LEU A 39 -16.51 -14.88 1.14
CA LEU A 39 -17.91 -15.23 1.39
C LEU A 39 -18.90 -14.37 0.58
N LEU A 40 -18.45 -13.26 -0.01
CA LEU A 40 -19.25 -12.47 -0.93
C LEU A 40 -19.46 -13.18 -2.28
N ALA A 41 -18.55 -14.07 -2.63
CA ALA A 41 -18.60 -14.79 -3.90
C ALA A 41 -19.45 -16.06 -3.79
N PRO A 42 -20.17 -16.45 -4.88
CA PRO A 42 -20.83 -17.75 -4.94
C PRO A 42 -19.80 -18.89 -4.94
N ASP A 43 -20.18 -20.06 -4.42
CA ASP A 43 -19.29 -21.21 -4.20
C ASP A 43 -18.47 -21.63 -5.44
N TRP A 44 -19.07 -21.56 -6.63
CA TRP A 44 -18.39 -21.91 -7.87
C TRP A 44 -17.27 -20.92 -8.26
N LEU A 45 -17.32 -19.68 -7.75
CA LEU A 45 -16.32 -18.64 -8.04
C LEU A 45 -15.20 -18.62 -7.02
N LEU A 46 -15.31 -19.35 -5.91
CA LEU A 46 -14.33 -19.32 -4.83
C LEU A 46 -12.91 -19.67 -5.28
N TYR A 47 -12.75 -20.80 -5.99
CA TYR A 47 -11.43 -21.22 -6.50
C TYR A 47 -10.83 -20.24 -7.51
N PRO A 48 -11.57 -19.77 -8.54
CA PRO A 48 -11.07 -18.69 -9.40
C PRO A 48 -10.65 -17.43 -8.65
N MET A 49 -11.39 -17.02 -7.60
CA MET A 49 -11.02 -15.85 -6.79
C MET A 49 -9.74 -16.08 -5.99
N VAL A 50 -9.53 -17.27 -5.44
CA VAL A 50 -8.28 -17.60 -4.73
C VAL A 50 -7.08 -17.52 -5.68
N VAL A 51 -7.20 -18.06 -6.88
CA VAL A 51 -6.15 -17.96 -7.90
C VAL A 51 -5.89 -16.52 -8.29
N LEU A 52 -6.95 -15.75 -8.56
CA LEU A 52 -6.84 -14.34 -8.95
C LEU A 52 -6.19 -13.51 -7.84
N SER A 53 -6.60 -13.68 -6.58
CA SER A 53 -6.02 -12.96 -5.44
C SER A 53 -4.55 -13.34 -5.21
N THR A 54 -4.19 -14.59 -5.44
CA THR A 54 -2.78 -15.03 -5.37
C THR A 54 -1.93 -14.34 -6.44
N VAL A 55 -2.39 -14.31 -7.69
CA VAL A 55 -1.70 -13.59 -8.77
C VAL A 55 -1.61 -12.09 -8.47
N ALA A 56 -2.70 -11.49 -7.99
CA ALA A 56 -2.71 -10.08 -7.58
C ALA A 56 -1.70 -9.80 -6.47
N THR A 57 -1.55 -10.71 -5.50
CA THR A 57 -0.56 -10.59 -4.42
C THR A 57 0.87 -10.63 -4.94
N VAL A 58 1.17 -11.49 -5.92
CA VAL A 58 2.50 -11.53 -6.56
C VAL A 58 2.81 -10.19 -7.25
N ILE A 59 1.85 -9.64 -7.99
CA ILE A 59 2.01 -8.34 -8.66
C ILE A 59 2.21 -7.21 -7.62
N ALA A 60 1.42 -7.22 -6.55
CA ALA A 60 1.56 -6.25 -5.47
C ALA A 60 2.93 -6.34 -4.79
N SER A 61 3.46 -7.55 -4.56
CA SER A 61 4.81 -7.75 -4.01
C SER A 61 5.88 -7.15 -4.92
N GLN A 62 5.79 -7.35 -6.23
CA GLN A 62 6.72 -6.73 -7.19
C GLN A 62 6.65 -5.20 -7.17
N ALA A 63 5.46 -4.63 -7.04
CA ALA A 63 5.28 -3.19 -6.93
C ALA A 63 5.93 -2.62 -5.67
N VAL A 64 5.80 -3.30 -4.53
CA VAL A 64 6.46 -2.91 -3.27
C VAL A 64 7.99 -2.93 -3.38
N ILE A 65 8.55 -3.98 -3.97
CA ILE A 65 10.00 -4.10 -4.18
C ILE A 65 10.51 -2.96 -5.08
N SER A 66 9.84 -2.71 -6.19
CA SER A 66 10.20 -1.63 -7.13
C SER A 66 10.07 -0.25 -6.47
N GLY A 67 9.04 -0.06 -5.65
CA GLY A 67 8.85 1.16 -4.86
C GLY A 67 9.98 1.37 -3.85
N ALA A 68 10.38 0.33 -3.12
CA ALA A 68 11.48 0.38 -2.16
C ALA A 68 12.82 0.74 -2.85
N PHE A 69 13.09 0.17 -4.03
CA PHE A 69 14.28 0.52 -4.80
C PHE A 69 14.27 1.99 -5.24
N SER A 70 13.14 2.48 -5.73
CA SER A 70 12.99 3.87 -6.19
C SER A 70 13.18 4.87 -5.05
N ILE A 71 12.58 4.61 -3.89
CA ILE A 71 12.71 5.46 -2.70
C ILE A 71 14.16 5.45 -2.20
N THR A 72 14.80 4.27 -2.16
CA THR A 72 16.20 4.14 -1.73
C THR A 72 17.13 4.89 -2.69
N GLN A 73 16.90 4.81 -3.99
CA GLN A 73 17.68 5.58 -4.96
C GLN A 73 17.57 7.09 -4.73
N GLN A 74 16.36 7.58 -4.48
CA GLN A 74 16.14 8.98 -4.15
C GLN A 74 16.85 9.38 -2.85
N ALA A 75 16.79 8.52 -1.82
CA ALA A 75 17.47 8.77 -0.55
C ALA A 75 19.00 8.83 -0.71
N ILE A 76 19.59 7.99 -1.57
CA ILE A 76 21.01 8.04 -1.92
C ILE A 76 21.35 9.35 -2.63
N GLN A 77 20.53 9.77 -3.61
CA GLN A 77 20.74 11.01 -4.36
C GLN A 77 20.65 12.25 -3.48
N LEU A 78 19.77 12.22 -2.46
CA LEU A 78 19.62 13.31 -1.48
C LEU A 78 20.66 13.25 -0.34
N GLY A 79 21.52 12.21 -0.31
CA GLY A 79 22.55 12.05 0.71
C GLY A 79 22.05 11.55 2.07
N PHE A 80 20.83 11.05 2.15
CA PHE A 80 20.27 10.50 3.41
C PHE A 80 20.76 9.09 3.73
N THR A 81 21.25 8.37 2.72
CA THR A 81 21.77 7.00 2.87
C THR A 81 23.14 6.87 2.22
N PRO A 82 24.01 5.95 2.70
CA PRO A 82 25.27 5.66 2.06
C PRO A 82 25.10 5.26 0.59
N ARG A 83 26.11 5.52 -0.21
CA ARG A 83 26.14 5.08 -1.62
C ARG A 83 26.14 3.56 -1.67
N MET A 84 25.13 3.01 -2.32
CA MET A 84 24.99 1.58 -2.61
C MET A 84 25.21 1.36 -4.11
N GLU A 85 25.65 0.17 -4.45
CA GLU A 85 25.79 -0.24 -5.84
C GLU A 85 24.40 -0.42 -6.46
N ILE A 86 24.13 0.34 -7.51
CA ILE A 86 22.87 0.32 -8.25
C ILE A 86 23.12 -0.40 -9.56
N SER A 87 22.52 -1.57 -9.74
CA SER A 87 22.56 -2.28 -11.02
C SER A 87 21.35 -1.89 -11.87
N HIS A 88 21.59 -1.45 -13.10
CA HIS A 88 20.53 -1.21 -14.06
C HIS A 88 20.20 -2.52 -14.77
N THR A 89 18.96 -2.98 -14.66
CA THR A 89 18.53 -4.25 -15.25
C THR A 89 18.06 -4.13 -16.70
N SER A 90 17.93 -2.90 -17.21
CA SER A 90 17.58 -2.63 -18.61
C SER A 90 18.27 -1.37 -19.11
N ASP A 91 18.90 -1.47 -20.28
CA ASP A 91 19.50 -0.32 -20.97
C ASP A 91 18.47 0.54 -21.71
N GLN A 92 17.24 0.03 -21.90
CA GLN A 92 16.19 0.68 -22.69
C GLN A 92 15.11 1.35 -21.83
N GLN A 93 14.97 0.98 -20.56
CA GLN A 93 13.97 1.56 -19.66
C GLN A 93 14.66 2.23 -18.47
N MET A 94 14.68 3.55 -18.48
CA MET A 94 15.10 4.34 -17.33
C MET A 94 14.16 4.06 -16.15
N GLY A 95 14.70 3.54 -15.04
CA GLY A 95 13.95 3.26 -13.82
C GLY A 95 13.86 1.79 -13.42
N GLN A 96 14.33 0.86 -14.26
CA GLN A 96 14.53 -0.53 -13.82
C GLN A 96 15.88 -0.66 -13.13
N ILE A 97 15.86 -0.53 -11.82
CA ILE A 97 17.02 -0.61 -10.94
C ILE A 97 16.93 -1.81 -10.03
N TYR A 98 18.06 -2.38 -9.68
CA TYR A 98 18.18 -3.44 -8.71
C TYR A 98 19.20 -3.05 -7.64
N LEU A 99 18.78 -3.15 -6.38
CA LEU A 99 19.59 -2.90 -5.20
C LEU A 99 19.67 -4.19 -4.37
N ALA A 100 20.76 -4.92 -4.51
CA ALA A 100 20.93 -6.22 -3.86
C ALA A 100 20.77 -6.12 -2.34
N GLY A 101 21.37 -5.14 -1.69
CA GLY A 101 21.26 -4.94 -0.24
C GLY A 101 19.82 -4.74 0.23
N ILE A 102 19.05 -3.94 -0.49
CA ILE A 102 17.64 -3.70 -0.17
C ILE A 102 16.80 -4.95 -0.42
N ASN A 103 17.04 -5.66 -1.52
CA ASN A 103 16.32 -6.89 -1.83
C ASN A 103 16.49 -7.95 -0.73
N TRP A 104 17.72 -8.20 -0.28
CA TRP A 104 17.99 -9.14 0.80
C TRP A 104 17.45 -8.67 2.15
N SER A 105 17.50 -7.36 2.43
CA SER A 105 16.90 -6.80 3.63
C SER A 105 15.39 -6.96 3.67
N LEU A 106 14.71 -6.74 2.53
CA LEU A 106 13.27 -6.97 2.40
C LEU A 106 12.92 -8.44 2.61
N LEU A 107 13.69 -9.36 2.02
CA LEU A 107 13.49 -10.80 2.22
C LEU A 107 13.63 -11.17 3.70
N ALA A 108 14.69 -10.73 4.35
CA ALA A 108 14.90 -10.98 5.77
C ALA A 108 13.76 -10.42 6.62
N ALA A 109 13.34 -9.18 6.36
CA ALA A 109 12.22 -8.54 7.06
C ALA A 109 10.91 -9.33 6.88
N VAL A 110 10.60 -9.77 5.66
CA VAL A 110 9.39 -10.56 5.38
C VAL A 110 9.42 -11.89 6.14
N ILE A 111 10.56 -12.59 6.14
CA ILE A 111 10.73 -13.86 6.89
C ILE A 111 10.50 -13.61 8.39
N VAL A 112 11.12 -12.58 8.96
CA VAL A 112 10.95 -12.22 10.38
C VAL A 112 9.49 -11.89 10.71
N LEU A 113 8.81 -11.14 9.85
CA LEU A 113 7.38 -10.81 10.04
C LEU A 113 6.50 -12.07 9.97
N VAL A 114 6.72 -12.93 8.99
CA VAL A 114 5.92 -14.16 8.84
C VAL A 114 6.10 -15.10 10.03
N LEU A 115 7.35 -15.31 10.47
CA LEU A 115 7.64 -16.17 11.62
C LEU A 115 7.20 -15.52 12.94
N GLY A 116 7.35 -14.20 13.09
CA GLY A 116 7.03 -13.49 14.32
C GLY A 116 5.53 -13.37 14.57
N PHE A 117 4.74 -13.13 13.54
CA PHE A 117 3.28 -12.98 13.68
C PHE A 117 2.54 -14.33 13.59
N GLY A 118 3.05 -15.31 12.88
CA GLY A 118 2.56 -16.69 12.82
C GLY A 118 1.15 -16.86 12.23
N SER A 119 0.37 -15.78 12.08
CA SER A 119 -0.97 -15.80 11.51
C SER A 119 -1.26 -14.57 10.64
N SER A 120 -2.10 -14.73 9.62
CA SER A 120 -2.51 -13.63 8.74
C SER A 120 -3.31 -12.55 9.49
N SER A 121 -4.10 -12.91 10.49
CA SER A 121 -4.88 -11.96 11.28
C SER A 121 -3.99 -11.04 12.12
N ASN A 122 -2.96 -11.58 12.77
CA ASN A 122 -2.00 -10.80 13.53
C ASN A 122 -1.19 -9.87 12.59
N LEU A 123 -0.80 -10.38 11.42
CA LEU A 123 -0.08 -9.60 10.43
C LEU A 123 -0.95 -8.47 9.85
N ALA A 124 -2.25 -8.71 9.64
CA ALA A 124 -3.20 -7.69 9.21
C ALA A 124 -3.36 -6.57 10.24
N ALA A 125 -3.40 -6.90 11.53
CA ALA A 125 -3.43 -5.89 12.60
C ALA A 125 -2.15 -5.03 12.60
N ALA A 126 -0.98 -5.64 12.49
CA ALA A 126 0.30 -4.94 12.38
C ALA A 126 0.37 -4.05 11.13
N TYR A 127 -0.14 -4.54 9.99
CA TYR A 127 -0.27 -3.77 8.75
C TYR A 127 -1.16 -2.54 8.95
N GLY A 128 -2.33 -2.71 9.59
CA GLY A 128 -3.23 -1.60 9.89
C GLY A 128 -2.55 -0.49 10.70
N ILE A 129 -1.79 -0.86 11.75
CA ILE A 129 -1.03 0.11 12.56
C ILE A 129 0.04 0.81 11.72
N ALA A 130 0.77 0.07 10.88
CA ALA A 130 1.82 0.64 10.03
C ALA A 130 1.25 1.64 9.00
N VAL A 131 0.13 1.29 8.37
CA VAL A 131 -0.56 2.17 7.40
C VAL A 131 -1.07 3.43 8.09
N THR A 132 -1.76 3.30 9.23
CA THR A 132 -2.26 4.44 9.99
C THR A 132 -1.11 5.36 10.45
N GLY A 133 -0.01 4.77 10.92
CA GLY A 133 1.19 5.53 11.27
C GLY A 133 1.79 6.31 10.09
N THR A 134 1.84 5.69 8.92
CA THR A 134 2.32 6.34 7.68
C THR A 134 1.37 7.47 7.25
N MET A 135 0.05 7.26 7.33
CA MET A 135 -0.93 8.30 7.03
C MET A 135 -0.79 9.49 7.97
N PHE A 136 -0.67 9.24 9.28
CA PHE A 136 -0.46 10.29 10.27
C PHE A 136 0.79 11.13 9.99
N ILE A 137 1.92 10.48 9.67
CA ILE A 137 3.17 11.19 9.31
C ILE A 137 2.94 12.02 8.04
N THR A 138 2.25 11.49 7.04
CA THR A 138 1.96 12.20 5.80
C THR A 138 1.08 13.43 6.04
N ASP A 139 0.08 13.33 6.90
CA ASP A 139 -0.79 14.45 7.28
C ASP A 139 -0.02 15.55 8.02
N LEU A 140 0.87 15.14 8.92
CA LEU A 140 1.74 16.08 9.62
C LEU A 140 2.68 16.83 8.65
N LEU A 141 3.26 16.12 7.69
CA LEU A 141 4.08 16.72 6.64
C LEU A 141 3.26 17.63 5.73
N ALA A 142 2.04 17.23 5.35
CA ALA A 142 1.13 18.05 4.55
C ALA A 142 0.74 19.34 5.29
N PHE A 143 0.48 19.26 6.61
CA PHE A 143 0.28 20.43 7.44
C PHE A 143 1.49 21.38 7.43
N VAL A 144 2.70 20.85 7.59
CA VAL A 144 3.95 21.64 7.56
C VAL A 144 4.11 22.32 6.21
N VAL A 145 3.90 21.60 5.09
CA VAL A 145 3.98 22.17 3.74
C VAL A 145 2.92 23.27 3.55
N ALA A 146 1.68 23.02 3.92
CA ALA A 146 0.61 24.01 3.81
C ALA A 146 0.93 25.28 4.61
N ARG A 147 1.50 25.13 5.81
CA ARG A 147 1.84 26.25 6.69
C ARG A 147 3.06 27.04 6.21
N TYR A 148 4.14 26.36 5.83
CA TYR A 148 5.44 27.01 5.59
C TYR A 148 5.74 27.24 4.11
N VAL A 149 5.27 26.39 3.21
CA VAL A 149 5.50 26.54 1.77
C VAL A 149 4.37 27.32 1.09
N TRP A 150 3.11 27.00 1.41
CA TRP A 150 1.94 27.68 0.82
C TRP A 150 1.51 28.91 1.60
N GLY A 151 2.08 29.18 2.78
CA GLY A 151 1.79 30.35 3.59
C GLY A 151 0.37 30.37 4.17
N TRP A 152 -0.29 29.22 4.28
CA TRP A 152 -1.64 29.17 4.83
C TRP A 152 -1.65 29.53 6.31
N PRO A 153 -2.66 30.25 6.82
CA PRO A 153 -2.83 30.45 8.25
C PRO A 153 -3.08 29.08 8.93
N VAL A 154 -2.63 28.95 10.18
CA VAL A 154 -2.66 27.70 10.95
C VAL A 154 -4.02 26.99 10.91
N TRP A 155 -5.10 27.76 11.08
CA TRP A 155 -6.45 27.20 11.08
C TRP A 155 -6.86 26.56 9.73
N ARG A 156 -6.43 27.16 8.59
CA ARG A 156 -6.69 26.57 7.25
C ARG A 156 -5.85 25.32 7.00
N ALA A 157 -4.58 25.35 7.40
CA ALA A 157 -3.70 24.21 7.29
C ALA A 157 -4.23 23.03 8.14
N PHE A 158 -4.72 23.32 9.35
CA PHE A 158 -5.34 22.33 10.23
C PHE A 158 -6.63 21.75 9.64
N LEU A 159 -7.55 22.60 9.18
CA LEU A 159 -8.78 22.14 8.55
C LEU A 159 -8.55 21.33 7.26
N GLY A 160 -7.49 21.64 6.53
CA GLY A 160 -7.10 20.88 5.34
C GLY A 160 -6.53 19.50 5.64
N ALA A 161 -5.82 19.34 6.75
CA ALA A 161 -5.25 18.07 7.21
C ALA A 161 -6.28 17.19 7.95
N LEU A 162 -7.22 17.78 8.67
CA LEU A 162 -8.18 17.08 9.53
C LEU A 162 -8.98 15.94 8.84
N PRO A 163 -9.46 16.07 7.59
CA PRO A 163 -10.20 14.99 6.92
C PRO A 163 -9.36 13.73 6.66
N PHE A 164 -8.04 13.85 6.68
CA PHE A 164 -7.11 12.74 6.42
C PHE A 164 -6.56 12.12 7.71
N ALA A 165 -6.79 12.76 8.85
CA ALA A 165 -6.36 12.30 10.17
C ALA A 165 -7.39 11.39 10.87
N ILE A 166 -8.59 11.25 10.29
CA ILE A 166 -9.69 10.39 10.76
C ILE A 166 -9.72 9.11 9.95
#